data_ea70e34ecb3fe7f65e318e9b221be143
#
_entry.id   ea70e34ecb3fe7f65e318e9b221be143
#
_cell.length_a   1.000
_cell.length_b   1.000
_cell.length_c   1.000
_cell.angle_alpha   90.00
_cell.angle_beta   90.00
_cell.angle_gamma   90.00
#
_symmetry.space_group_name_H-M   'P 1'
#
loop_
_entity.id
_entity.type
_entity.pdbx_description
1 polymer ?
#
loop_
_entity_poly.entity_id
_entity_poly.type
_entity_poly.pdbx_seq_one_letter_code
_entity_poly.pdbx_strand_id
1 'polypeptide(L)'
;YPDTASSLYQKKIVTKSKSAVKGEDPRQIIREFTYEYAKPATIIFNKVIQSAQWPEQWKIEETIVLSKSKTKLPMSEEDLRTISKTQWLSKVLENFIGDFILPIVDSFLDPGQCGGLRKTSISHYLVKLLDFVHQTLDKSTPHAAVLCGEDLSKAYNRGSHQLIIEDLNAM
;
A
#
# COMPACT_ATOMS: atom_id res chain seq x y z
N TYR A 1 -16.46 -7.61 -22.85
CA TYR A 1 -16.14 -6.25 -22.41
C TYR A 1 -14.62 -5.99 -22.49
N PRO A 2 -14.02 -5.99 -23.70
CA PRO A 2 -12.58 -5.76 -23.86
C PRO A 2 -12.18 -4.30 -23.59
N ASP A 3 -13.07 -3.34 -23.81
CA ASP A 3 -12.72 -1.92 -23.78
C ASP A 3 -12.54 -1.33 -22.38
N THR A 4 -13.24 -1.86 -21.38
CA THR A 4 -13.14 -1.38 -19.99
C THR A 4 -11.82 -1.76 -19.33
N ALA A 5 -11.33 -2.98 -19.53
CA ALA A 5 -10.04 -3.42 -18.97
C ALA A 5 -8.87 -2.63 -19.56
N SER A 6 -8.92 -2.36 -20.88
CA SER A 6 -7.92 -1.56 -21.57
C SER A 6 -7.88 -0.11 -21.08
N SER A 7 -9.04 0.54 -20.91
CA SER A 7 -9.13 1.91 -20.42
C SER A 7 -8.66 2.06 -18.96
N LEU A 8 -8.99 1.09 -18.10
CA LEU A 8 -8.52 1.05 -16.72
C LEU A 8 -7.01 0.83 -16.63
N TYR A 9 -6.47 -0.04 -17.48
CA TYR A 9 -5.04 -0.28 -17.58
C TYR A 9 -4.29 1.01 -17.96
N GLN A 10 -4.76 1.72 -18.97
CA GLN A 10 -4.18 2.99 -19.40
C GLN A 10 -4.18 4.03 -18.27
N LYS A 11 -5.30 4.19 -17.56
CA LYS A 11 -5.43 5.13 -16.45
C LYS A 11 -4.45 4.81 -15.31
N LYS A 12 -4.21 3.52 -15.02
CA LYS A 12 -3.28 3.12 -13.96
C LYS A 12 -1.81 3.25 -14.34
N ILE A 13 -1.46 3.03 -15.59
CA ILE A 13 -0.09 3.23 -16.07
C ILE A 13 0.32 4.71 -16.05
N VAL A 14 -0.56 5.59 -16.50
CA VAL A 14 -0.26 7.03 -16.61
C VAL A 14 -0.03 7.65 -15.22
N THR A 15 -0.70 7.16 -14.18
CA THR A 15 -0.75 7.84 -12.88
C THR A 15 0.35 7.49 -11.91
N LYS A 16 1.15 6.44 -12.09
CA LYS A 16 2.10 6.02 -11.03
C LYS A 16 3.46 5.55 -11.51
N SER A 17 4.42 6.04 -10.79
CA SER A 17 5.67 5.48 -10.29
C SER A 17 6.98 5.98 -10.92
N LYS A 18 7.81 6.52 -10.04
CA LYS A 18 9.16 7.07 -10.34
C LYS A 18 10.31 6.06 -10.15
N SER A 19 10.05 4.79 -9.82
CA SER A 19 11.10 3.79 -9.54
C SER A 19 11.01 2.58 -10.45
N ALA A 20 12.07 2.21 -11.18
CA ALA A 20 12.21 0.99 -11.97
C ALA A 20 13.26 0.06 -11.35
N VAL A 21 13.09 -1.25 -11.52
CA VAL A 21 14.10 -2.26 -11.21
C VAL A 21 15.09 -2.33 -12.38
N LYS A 22 16.36 -2.64 -12.09
CA LYS A 22 17.39 -2.75 -13.12
C LYS A 22 17.01 -3.85 -14.13
N GLY A 23 16.95 -3.49 -15.42
CA GLY A 23 16.57 -4.41 -16.50
C GLY A 23 15.08 -4.38 -16.89
N GLU A 24 14.26 -3.54 -16.26
CA GLU A 24 12.90 -3.26 -16.73
C GLU A 24 12.91 -2.31 -17.93
N ASP A 25 11.96 -2.49 -18.84
CA ASP A 25 11.73 -1.54 -19.92
C ASP A 25 11.53 -0.13 -19.39
N PRO A 26 12.08 0.87 -20.08
CA PRO A 26 11.88 2.26 -19.68
C PRO A 26 10.38 2.56 -19.59
N ARG A 27 9.91 3.00 -18.43
CA ARG A 27 8.50 3.33 -18.21
C ARG A 27 7.95 4.35 -19.16
N GLN A 28 8.82 5.21 -19.66
CA GLN A 28 8.44 6.20 -20.65
C GLN A 28 7.93 5.51 -21.92
N ILE A 29 8.60 4.46 -22.40
CA ILE A 29 8.15 3.66 -23.55
C ILE A 29 6.79 3.02 -23.27
N ILE A 30 6.61 2.41 -22.12
CA ILE A 30 5.33 1.76 -21.76
C ILE A 30 4.20 2.79 -21.66
N ARG A 31 4.47 4.01 -21.22
CA ARG A 31 3.49 5.10 -21.17
C ARG A 31 3.11 5.58 -22.55
N GLU A 32 4.05 5.68 -23.46
CA GLU A 32 3.83 6.10 -24.85
C GLU A 32 3.06 5.03 -25.64
N PHE A 33 3.39 3.75 -25.42
CA PHE A 33 2.77 2.61 -26.10
C PHE A 33 1.75 1.86 -25.21
N THR A 34 1.00 2.59 -24.39
CA THR A 34 0.04 2.00 -23.45
C THR A 34 -1.03 1.14 -24.14
N TYR A 35 -1.46 1.53 -25.34
CA TYR A 35 -2.45 0.78 -26.10
C TYR A 35 -1.93 -0.57 -26.56
N GLU A 36 -0.71 -0.61 -27.04
CA GLU A 36 -0.04 -1.82 -27.54
C GLU A 36 0.22 -2.80 -26.40
N TYR A 37 0.62 -2.28 -25.23
CA TYR A 37 0.86 -3.09 -24.03
C TYR A 37 -0.41 -3.54 -23.30
N ALA A 38 -1.54 -2.87 -23.47
CA ALA A 38 -2.76 -3.17 -22.72
C ALA A 38 -3.26 -4.60 -22.95
N LYS A 39 -3.31 -5.04 -24.21
CA LYS A 39 -3.80 -6.39 -24.55
C LYS A 39 -2.90 -7.50 -24.03
N PRO A 40 -1.57 -7.50 -24.28
CA PRO A 40 -0.67 -8.49 -23.71
C PRO A 40 -0.70 -8.52 -22.18
N ALA A 41 -0.70 -7.38 -21.52
CA ALA A 41 -0.76 -7.31 -20.07
C ALA A 41 -2.07 -7.89 -19.52
N THR A 42 -3.20 -7.62 -20.16
CA THR A 42 -4.49 -8.19 -19.75
C THR A 42 -4.49 -9.71 -19.84
N ILE A 43 -3.88 -10.29 -20.89
CA ILE A 43 -3.76 -11.74 -21.04
C ILE A 43 -2.93 -12.32 -19.88
N ILE A 44 -1.79 -11.69 -19.58
CA ILE A 44 -0.91 -12.14 -18.48
C ILE A 44 -1.64 -12.04 -17.15
N PHE A 45 -2.29 -10.93 -16.85
CA PHE A 45 -3.00 -10.70 -15.59
C PHE A 45 -4.13 -11.71 -15.38
N ASN A 46 -4.94 -11.94 -16.42
CA ASN A 46 -6.00 -12.94 -16.36
C ASN A 46 -5.44 -14.34 -16.10
N LYS A 47 -4.32 -14.69 -16.74
CA LYS A 47 -3.67 -15.99 -16.50
C LYS A 47 -3.16 -16.11 -15.05
N VAL A 48 -2.53 -15.08 -14.52
CA VAL A 48 -2.07 -15.05 -13.11
C VAL A 48 -3.23 -15.23 -12.15
N ILE A 49 -4.33 -14.51 -12.34
CA ILE A 49 -5.52 -14.60 -11.49
C ILE A 49 -6.15 -15.99 -11.59
N GLN A 50 -6.36 -16.52 -12.82
CA GLN A 50 -7.00 -17.82 -13.03
C GLN A 50 -6.17 -18.99 -12.49
N SER A 51 -4.84 -18.91 -12.60
CA SER A 51 -3.96 -19.96 -12.10
C SER A 51 -3.67 -19.86 -10.60
N ALA A 52 -4.00 -18.72 -9.97
CA ALA A 52 -3.59 -18.36 -8.61
C ALA A 52 -2.07 -18.47 -8.40
N GLN A 53 -1.27 -18.32 -9.47
CA GLN A 53 0.19 -18.45 -9.44
C GLN A 53 0.83 -17.09 -9.78
N TRP A 54 1.50 -16.52 -8.79
CA TRP A 54 2.28 -15.29 -8.99
C TRP A 54 3.60 -15.65 -9.70
N PRO A 55 3.97 -14.97 -10.78
CA PRO A 55 5.22 -15.25 -11.49
C PRO A 55 6.44 -15.10 -10.56
N GLU A 56 7.38 -16.04 -10.60
CA GLU A 56 8.58 -16.02 -9.75
C GLU A 56 9.41 -14.73 -9.92
N GLN A 57 9.51 -14.23 -11.16
CA GLN A 57 10.21 -12.98 -11.45
C GLN A 57 9.59 -11.78 -10.74
N TRP A 58 8.28 -11.80 -10.46
CA TRP A 58 7.57 -10.71 -9.78
C TRP A 58 7.70 -10.76 -8.26
N LYS A 59 8.17 -11.88 -7.73
CA LYS A 59 8.48 -12.05 -6.30
C LYS A 59 9.85 -11.50 -5.94
N ILE A 60 10.71 -11.22 -6.94
CA ILE A 60 12.03 -10.67 -6.73
C ILE A 60 11.93 -9.16 -6.50
N GLU A 61 12.55 -8.68 -5.44
CA GLU A 61 12.63 -7.27 -5.12
C GLU A 61 14.08 -6.77 -5.11
N GLU A 62 14.27 -5.52 -5.49
CA GLU A 62 15.51 -4.79 -5.28
C GLU A 62 15.39 -3.98 -3.99
N THR A 63 16.18 -4.30 -2.98
CA THR A 63 16.18 -3.58 -1.71
C THR A 63 17.18 -2.44 -1.73
N ILE A 64 16.71 -1.21 -1.52
CA ILE A 64 17.54 -0.02 -1.32
C ILE A 64 17.56 0.30 0.16
N VAL A 65 18.76 0.48 0.68
CA VAL A 65 18.99 0.86 2.07
C VAL A 65 19.23 2.36 2.16
N LEU A 66 18.43 3.07 2.95
CA LEU A 66 18.53 4.51 3.18
C LEU A 66 18.75 4.79 4.66
N SER A 67 19.57 5.81 4.97
CA SER A 67 19.64 6.32 6.34
C SER A 67 18.33 7.01 6.74
N LYS A 68 17.85 6.79 7.95
CA LYS A 68 16.71 7.52 8.53
C LYS A 68 17.05 8.99 8.76
N SER A 69 18.31 9.30 9.03
CA SER A 69 18.82 10.66 9.23
C SER A 69 19.59 11.13 8.00
N LYS A 70 19.36 12.36 7.58
CA LYS A 70 20.15 13.01 6.52
C LYS A 70 21.47 13.61 7.05
N THR A 71 21.59 13.81 8.35
CA THR A 71 22.67 14.56 8.98
C THR A 71 23.63 13.69 9.79
N LYS A 72 23.26 12.45 10.10
CA LYS A 72 24.10 11.52 10.86
C LYS A 72 24.36 10.26 10.05
N LEU A 73 25.59 9.76 10.11
CA LEU A 73 25.92 8.45 9.56
C LEU A 73 25.21 7.38 10.41
N PRO A 74 24.64 6.34 9.78
CA PRO A 74 23.99 5.26 10.49
C PRO A 74 25.04 4.53 11.33
N MET A 75 24.77 4.33 12.62
CA MET A 75 25.63 3.63 13.55
C MET A 75 25.13 2.21 13.84
N SER A 76 23.86 1.92 13.50
CA SER A 76 23.22 0.62 13.70
C SER A 76 22.25 0.31 12.55
N GLU A 77 21.80 -0.95 12.45
CA GLU A 77 20.74 -1.35 11.52
C GLU A 77 19.41 -0.62 11.78
N GLU A 78 19.18 -0.20 13.02
CA GLU A 78 17.98 0.53 13.40
C GLU A 78 17.93 1.94 12.80
N ASP A 79 19.09 2.50 12.45
CA ASP A 79 19.21 3.80 11.78
C ASP A 79 18.92 3.70 10.28
N LEU A 80 18.73 2.50 9.77
CA LEU A 80 18.49 2.24 8.35
C LEU A 80 17.00 2.01 8.08
N ARG A 81 16.58 2.44 6.90
CA ARG A 81 15.27 2.15 6.33
C ARG A 81 15.47 1.42 5.01
N THR A 82 14.91 0.24 4.90
CA THR A 82 14.88 -0.51 3.65
C THR A 82 13.68 -0.09 2.81
N ILE A 83 13.89 0.09 1.52
CA ILE A 83 12.82 0.32 0.54
C ILE A 83 12.91 -0.77 -0.50
N SER A 84 11.89 -1.61 -0.57
CA SER A 84 11.77 -2.68 -1.56
C SER A 84 11.13 -2.16 -2.84
N LYS A 85 11.78 -2.42 -3.96
CA LYS A 85 11.26 -2.15 -5.29
C LYS A 85 10.86 -3.46 -5.94
N THR A 86 9.59 -3.66 -6.14
CA THR A 86 9.04 -4.77 -6.92
C THR A 86 8.89 -4.39 -8.38
N GLN A 87 8.74 -5.38 -9.24
CA GLN A 87 8.58 -5.18 -10.68
C GLN A 87 7.33 -4.38 -11.01
N TRP A 88 7.40 -3.64 -12.10
CA TRP A 88 6.36 -2.70 -12.49
C TRP A 88 5.02 -3.38 -12.84
N LEU A 89 5.06 -4.47 -13.63
CA LEU A 89 3.83 -5.22 -13.96
C LEU A 89 3.15 -5.81 -12.72
N SER A 90 3.94 -6.29 -11.75
CA SER A 90 3.45 -6.73 -10.44
C SER A 90 2.64 -5.62 -9.76
N LYS A 91 3.20 -4.42 -9.66
CA LYS A 91 2.52 -3.27 -9.06
C LYS A 91 1.22 -2.86 -9.76
N VAL A 92 1.18 -3.02 -11.09
CA VAL A 92 -0.05 -2.74 -11.83
C VAL A 92 -1.13 -3.76 -11.48
N LEU A 93 -0.80 -5.06 -11.46
CA LEU A 93 -1.75 -6.10 -11.06
C LEU A 93 -2.18 -5.97 -9.60
N GLU A 94 -1.23 -5.72 -8.69
CA GLU A 94 -1.53 -5.45 -7.27
C GLU A 94 -2.51 -4.29 -7.08
N ASN A 95 -2.38 -3.23 -7.88
CA ASN A 95 -3.34 -2.11 -7.84
C ASN A 95 -4.75 -2.51 -8.31
N PHE A 96 -4.87 -3.40 -9.30
CA PHE A 96 -6.17 -3.92 -9.73
C PHE A 96 -6.81 -4.77 -8.61
N ILE A 97 -6.04 -5.68 -8.04
CA ILE A 97 -6.49 -6.52 -6.92
C ILE A 97 -6.86 -5.65 -5.72
N GLY A 98 -6.02 -4.66 -5.39
CA GLY A 98 -6.28 -3.73 -4.30
C GLY A 98 -7.57 -2.92 -4.49
N ASP A 99 -7.86 -2.45 -5.71
CA ASP A 99 -9.12 -1.72 -5.99
C ASP A 99 -10.36 -2.62 -5.86
N PHE A 100 -10.19 -3.94 -6.02
CA PHE A 100 -11.27 -4.91 -5.83
C PHE A 100 -11.46 -5.24 -4.34
N ILE A 101 -10.36 -5.44 -3.60
CA ILE A 101 -10.40 -5.87 -2.19
C ILE A 101 -10.71 -4.71 -1.24
N LEU A 102 -10.11 -3.53 -1.47
CA LEU A 102 -10.21 -2.40 -0.54
C LEU A 102 -11.65 -1.99 -0.18
N PRO A 103 -12.62 -1.94 -1.10
CA PRO A 103 -14.01 -1.62 -0.74
C PRO A 103 -14.64 -2.63 0.22
N ILE A 104 -14.23 -3.90 0.15
CA ILE A 104 -14.70 -4.97 1.03
C ILE A 104 -14.08 -4.75 2.41
N VAL A 105 -12.75 -4.64 2.48
CA VAL A 105 -12.00 -4.43 3.72
C VAL A 105 -12.44 -3.15 4.44
N ASP A 106 -12.72 -2.07 3.70
CA ASP A 106 -13.12 -0.76 4.26
C ASP A 106 -14.36 -0.86 5.15
N SER A 107 -15.28 -1.80 4.85
CA SER A 107 -16.49 -2.03 5.63
C SER A 107 -16.24 -2.71 7.00
N PHE A 108 -15.08 -3.36 7.16
CA PHE A 108 -14.69 -4.06 8.38
C PHE A 108 -13.69 -3.28 9.24
N LEU A 109 -13.18 -2.16 8.73
CA LEU A 109 -12.20 -1.36 9.45
C LEU A 109 -12.85 -0.55 10.58
N ASP A 110 -12.08 -0.37 11.66
CA ASP A 110 -12.48 0.51 12.76
C ASP A 110 -12.71 1.94 12.24
N PRO A 111 -13.84 2.59 12.57
CA PRO A 111 -14.11 3.99 12.19
C PRO A 111 -13.07 5.00 12.70
N GLY A 112 -12.27 4.62 13.70
CA GLY A 112 -11.12 5.38 14.21
C GLY A 112 -9.87 5.27 13.33
N GLN A 113 -9.80 4.27 12.45
CA GLN A 113 -8.65 4.05 11.57
C GLN A 113 -8.51 5.21 10.57
N CYS A 114 -7.47 6.03 10.74
CA CYS A 114 -7.16 7.14 9.85
C CYS A 114 -5.85 6.96 9.09
N GLY A 115 -5.05 5.95 9.41
CA GLY A 115 -3.80 5.67 8.74
C GLY A 115 -3.96 4.69 7.56
N GLY A 116 -3.30 4.97 6.44
CA GLY A 116 -3.29 4.07 5.27
C GLY A 116 -4.56 4.08 4.42
N LEU A 117 -5.62 4.75 4.81
CA LEU A 117 -6.88 4.79 4.08
C LEU A 117 -6.94 5.96 3.09
N ARG A 118 -7.69 5.75 1.98
CA ARG A 118 -7.96 6.82 1.01
C ARG A 118 -8.82 7.91 1.64
N LYS A 119 -8.56 9.17 1.29
CA LYS A 119 -9.30 10.36 1.77
C LYS A 119 -9.20 10.61 3.28
N THR A 120 -8.30 9.94 3.99
CA THR A 120 -8.00 10.20 5.39
C THR A 120 -6.59 10.80 5.54
N SER A 121 -6.33 11.42 6.67
CA SER A 121 -5.03 12.02 6.99
C SER A 121 -4.79 12.02 8.49
N ILE A 122 -3.55 12.23 8.88
CA ILE A 122 -3.15 12.45 10.28
C ILE A 122 -3.96 13.59 10.90
N SER A 123 -4.27 14.64 10.12
CA SER A 123 -5.09 15.77 10.61
C SER A 123 -6.48 15.33 11.05
N HIS A 124 -7.12 14.42 10.32
CA HIS A 124 -8.42 13.88 10.74
C HIS A 124 -8.34 13.15 12.09
N TYR A 125 -7.26 12.36 12.27
CA TYR A 125 -7.02 11.68 13.54
C TYR A 125 -6.79 12.67 14.68
N LEU A 126 -5.96 13.69 14.47
CA LEU A 126 -5.66 14.71 15.48
C LEU A 126 -6.90 15.48 15.89
N VAL A 127 -7.77 15.84 14.94
CA VAL A 127 -9.05 16.50 15.25
C VAL A 127 -9.92 15.61 16.13
N LYS A 128 -10.10 14.34 15.77
CA LYS A 128 -10.87 13.37 16.59
C LYS A 128 -10.29 13.21 18.00
N LEU A 129 -8.96 13.12 18.10
CA LEU A 129 -8.25 12.96 19.37
C LEU A 129 -8.44 14.18 20.25
N LEU A 130 -8.26 15.39 19.71
CA LEU A 130 -8.45 16.63 20.46
C LEU A 130 -9.90 16.81 20.89
N ASP A 131 -10.87 16.52 20.02
CA ASP A 131 -12.29 16.57 20.34
C ASP A 131 -12.62 15.62 21.51
N PHE A 132 -12.13 14.38 21.47
CA PHE A 132 -12.29 13.41 22.55
C PHE A 132 -11.69 13.92 23.88
N VAL A 133 -10.50 14.51 23.84
CA VAL A 133 -9.84 15.07 25.02
C VAL A 133 -10.67 16.22 25.57
N HIS A 134 -11.11 17.16 24.76
CA HIS A 134 -11.94 18.29 25.17
C HIS A 134 -13.26 17.83 25.75
N GLN A 135 -13.98 16.95 25.09
CA GLN A 135 -15.24 16.38 25.60
C GLN A 135 -15.05 15.65 26.93
N THR A 136 -13.88 15.08 27.19
CA THR A 136 -13.58 14.39 28.44
C THR A 136 -13.30 15.41 29.57
N LEU A 137 -12.55 16.45 29.26
CA LEU A 137 -12.16 17.46 30.26
C LEU A 137 -13.30 18.45 30.60
N ASP A 138 -14.22 18.68 29.66
CA ASP A 138 -15.36 19.60 29.84
C ASP A 138 -16.52 19.00 30.65
N LYS A 139 -16.39 17.76 31.10
CA LYS A 139 -17.41 17.13 31.96
C LYS A 139 -17.46 17.83 33.33
N SER A 140 -18.67 17.96 33.88
CA SER A 140 -18.92 18.60 35.19
C SER A 140 -18.25 17.91 36.38
N THR A 141 -17.89 16.64 36.25
CA THR A 141 -17.10 15.90 37.23
C THR A 141 -15.63 15.88 36.83
N PRO A 142 -14.69 15.92 37.79
CA PRO A 142 -13.25 15.87 37.46
C PRO A 142 -12.89 14.59 36.68
N HIS A 143 -12.42 14.77 35.47
CA HIS A 143 -11.95 13.69 34.62
C HIS A 143 -10.51 13.98 34.15
N ALA A 144 -9.76 12.94 33.87
CA ALA A 144 -8.42 13.02 33.23
C ALA A 144 -8.43 12.24 31.94
N ALA A 145 -7.78 12.77 30.92
CA ALA A 145 -7.52 12.05 29.67
C ALA A 145 -6.08 11.53 29.68
N VAL A 146 -5.91 10.24 29.43
CA VAL A 146 -4.59 9.60 29.30
C VAL A 146 -4.43 9.12 27.87
N LEU A 147 -3.38 9.58 27.20
CA LEU A 147 -3.01 9.11 25.85
C LEU A 147 -1.93 8.05 25.95
N CYS A 148 -2.24 6.84 25.46
CA CYS A 148 -1.28 5.76 25.37
C CYS A 148 -0.93 5.58 23.89
N GLY A 149 0.36 5.67 23.54
CA GLY A 149 0.85 5.48 22.17
C GLY A 149 1.63 4.16 22.09
N GLU A 150 1.27 3.30 21.13
CA GLU A 150 1.99 2.08 20.83
C GLU A 150 2.53 2.14 19.40
N ASP A 151 3.75 1.64 19.18
CA ASP A 151 4.37 1.55 17.86
C ASP A 151 4.91 0.13 17.61
N LEU A 152 4.64 -0.38 16.41
CA LEU A 152 5.07 -1.70 15.98
C LEU A 152 6.40 -1.62 15.25
N SER A 153 7.45 -2.16 15.84
CA SER A 153 8.76 -2.25 15.20
C SER A 153 8.73 -3.24 14.02
N LYS A 154 9.12 -2.78 12.83
CA LYS A 154 9.19 -3.61 11.61
C LYS A 154 7.84 -4.31 11.29
N ALA A 155 6.71 -3.61 11.41
CA ALA A 155 5.36 -4.15 11.26
C ALA A 155 5.17 -5.00 9.99
N TYR A 156 5.60 -4.51 8.83
CA TYR A 156 5.50 -5.24 7.56
C TYR A 156 6.30 -6.55 7.52
N ASN A 157 7.44 -6.61 8.20
CA ASN A 157 8.29 -7.79 8.20
C ASN A 157 7.86 -8.84 9.24
N ARG A 158 6.99 -8.47 10.17
CA ARG A 158 6.52 -9.33 11.26
C ARG A 158 5.06 -9.76 11.13
N GLY A 159 4.35 -9.22 10.15
CA GLY A 159 2.96 -9.62 9.88
C GLY A 159 2.88 -11.11 9.51
N SER A 160 1.97 -11.84 10.14
CA SER A 160 1.68 -13.21 9.76
C SER A 160 0.82 -13.23 8.50
N HIS A 161 1.38 -13.71 7.39
CA HIS A 161 0.63 -13.86 6.14
C HIS A 161 -0.58 -14.80 6.30
N GLN A 162 -0.46 -15.82 7.15
CA GLN A 162 -1.53 -16.75 7.39
C GLN A 162 -2.73 -16.08 8.06
N LEU A 163 -2.50 -15.28 9.11
CA LEU A 163 -3.58 -14.54 9.78
C LEU A 163 -4.27 -13.57 8.83
N ILE A 164 -3.50 -12.87 7.99
CA ILE A 164 -4.06 -11.95 6.99
C ILE A 164 -4.98 -12.71 6.01
N ILE A 165 -4.60 -13.92 5.57
CA ILE A 165 -5.40 -14.75 4.69
C ILE A 165 -6.66 -15.27 5.41
N GLU A 166 -6.54 -15.67 6.66
CA GLU A 166 -7.67 -16.12 7.50
C GLU A 166 -8.68 -14.98 7.68
N ASP A 167 -8.22 -13.77 8.00
CA ASP A 167 -9.08 -12.59 8.14
C ASP A 167 -9.79 -12.24 6.82
N LEU A 168 -9.07 -12.27 5.70
CA LEU A 168 -9.66 -12.02 4.37
C LEU A 168 -10.69 -13.07 3.97
N ASN A 169 -10.51 -14.32 4.39
CA ASN A 169 -11.48 -15.39 4.14
C ASN A 169 -12.71 -15.31 5.05
N ALA A 170 -12.61 -14.63 6.19
CA ALA A 170 -13.70 -14.43 7.13
C ALA A 170 -14.60 -13.23 6.78
N MET A 171 -14.13 -12.33 5.91
CA MET A 171 -14.87 -11.18 5.38
C MET A 171 -15.81 -11.57 4.24
#